data_ea61eba55f1f588b3d3b0c71e1efcecb
#
_entry.id   ea61eba55f1f588b3d3b0c71e1efcecb
#
_cell.length_a   1.000
_cell.length_b   1.000
_cell.length_c   1.000
_cell.angle_alpha   90.00
_cell.angle_beta   90.00
_cell.angle_gamma   90.00
#
_symmetry.space_group_name_H-M   'P 1'
#
loop_
_entity.id
_entity.type
_entity.pdbx_description
1 polymer ?
#
loop_
_entity_poly.entity_id
_entity_poly.type
_entity_poly.pdbx_seq_one_letter_code
_entity_poly.pdbx_strand_id
1 'polypeptide(L)'
;MKFASILLVTFLPTFALAQEVTSAPGGTVRWLDKISGITKDVEMMVGETQQHGRLAITLDDCRYPVNDPASNAFAHLTIRDSLQEQPVFMGWMIATSPALSSMDHARYDVWVLRCKTPAAVSE
;
A
#
# COMPACT_ATOMS: atom_id res chain seq x y z
N MET A 1 -4.59 -60.91 21.55
CA MET A 1 -3.64 -60.12 20.77
C MET A 1 -4.34 -58.88 20.29
N LYS A 2 -3.97 -57.74 20.82
CA LYS A 2 -4.51 -56.43 20.36
C LYS A 2 -3.54 -55.84 19.36
N PHE A 3 -3.95 -55.77 18.12
CA PHE A 3 -3.19 -55.03 17.09
C PHE A 3 -3.53 -53.56 17.20
N ALA A 4 -2.55 -52.77 17.65
CA ALA A 4 -2.70 -51.32 17.62
C ALA A 4 -2.41 -50.84 16.18
N SER A 5 -3.42 -50.48 15.43
CA SER A 5 -3.24 -49.79 14.14
C SER A 5 -2.74 -48.37 14.40
N ILE A 6 -1.45 -48.17 14.14
CA ILE A 6 -0.87 -46.83 14.14
C ILE A 6 -1.27 -46.19 12.83
N LEU A 7 -2.21 -45.23 12.92
CA LEU A 7 -2.59 -44.40 11.79
C LEU A 7 -1.46 -43.37 11.55
N LEU A 8 -0.64 -43.61 10.54
CA LEU A 8 0.42 -42.71 10.13
C LEU A 8 -0.22 -41.55 9.37
N VAL A 9 -0.48 -40.42 10.08
CA VAL A 9 -0.92 -39.21 9.44
C VAL A 9 0.28 -38.56 8.75
N THR A 10 0.35 -38.70 7.44
CA THR A 10 1.34 -38.02 6.62
C THR A 10 0.93 -36.55 6.45
N PHE A 11 1.64 -35.67 7.14
CA PHE A 11 1.56 -34.24 6.91
C PHE A 11 2.28 -33.92 5.59
N LEU A 12 1.51 -33.63 4.52
CA LEU A 12 2.05 -33.09 3.28
C LEU A 12 2.29 -31.59 3.47
N PRO A 13 3.53 -31.09 3.29
CA PRO A 13 3.75 -29.64 3.33
C PRO A 13 3.07 -29.00 2.13
N THR A 14 2.11 -28.13 2.41
CA THR A 14 1.52 -27.27 1.39
C THR A 14 2.48 -26.10 1.14
N PHE A 15 3.10 -26.06 -0.03
CA PHE A 15 3.87 -24.90 -0.44
C PHE A 15 2.88 -23.79 -0.82
N ALA A 16 2.77 -22.77 0.05
CA ALA A 16 2.07 -21.55 -0.32
C ALA A 16 2.94 -20.77 -1.32
N LEU A 17 2.41 -20.54 -2.53
CA LEU A 17 3.06 -19.66 -3.50
C LEU A 17 2.87 -18.21 -3.04
N ALA A 18 3.94 -17.59 -2.54
CA ALA A 18 3.95 -16.17 -2.24
C ALA A 18 3.91 -15.37 -3.57
N GLN A 19 3.07 -14.33 -3.62
CA GLN A 19 3.02 -13.42 -4.76
C GLN A 19 4.32 -12.64 -4.86
N GLU A 20 4.98 -12.68 -6.03
CA GLU A 20 6.15 -11.87 -6.30
C GLU A 20 5.74 -10.42 -6.56
N VAL A 21 6.44 -9.50 -5.89
CA VAL A 21 6.29 -8.07 -6.08
C VAL A 21 7.64 -7.46 -6.46
N THR A 22 7.59 -6.33 -7.15
CA THR A 22 8.77 -5.55 -7.51
C THR A 22 8.51 -4.07 -7.23
N SER A 23 9.57 -3.30 -7.06
CA SER A 23 9.49 -1.88 -6.80
C SER A 23 9.27 -1.08 -8.09
N ALA A 24 8.39 -0.10 -8.00
CA ALA A 24 8.13 0.89 -9.04
C ALA A 24 8.94 2.17 -8.78
N PRO A 25 9.21 2.99 -9.81
CA PRO A 25 9.87 4.28 -9.63
C PRO A 25 8.99 5.32 -8.92
N GLY A 26 7.69 5.11 -8.88
CA GLY A 26 6.74 6.02 -8.27
C GLY A 26 5.34 5.42 -8.20
N GLY A 27 4.38 6.24 -7.85
CA GLY A 27 2.99 5.86 -7.75
C GLY A 27 2.06 7.06 -7.65
N THR A 28 0.78 6.77 -7.57
CA THR A 28 -0.28 7.76 -7.42
C THR A 28 -1.03 7.53 -6.13
N VAL A 29 -1.15 8.56 -5.32
CA VAL A 29 -1.96 8.57 -4.11
C VAL A 29 -3.12 9.53 -4.29
N ARG A 30 -4.22 9.29 -3.59
CA ARG A 30 -5.34 10.22 -3.54
C ARG A 30 -5.38 10.90 -2.18
N TRP A 31 -5.44 12.20 -2.21
CA TRP A 31 -5.62 13.07 -1.05
C TRP A 31 -7.06 13.59 -1.03
N LEU A 32 -7.68 13.58 0.13
CA LEU A 32 -9.02 14.08 0.37
C LEU A 32 -9.03 15.05 1.55
N ASP A 33 -9.62 16.22 1.36
CA ASP A 33 -10.03 17.11 2.45
C ASP A 33 -11.51 16.80 2.78
N LYS A 34 -11.75 16.19 3.91
CA LYS A 34 -13.10 15.77 4.32
C LYS A 34 -14.04 16.92 4.66
N ILE A 35 -13.50 18.11 4.94
CA ILE A 35 -14.28 19.29 5.26
C ILE A 35 -14.81 19.94 3.98
N SER A 36 -13.96 20.13 2.99
CA SER A 36 -14.34 20.75 1.70
C SER A 36 -14.86 19.77 0.67
N GLY A 37 -14.55 18.45 0.83
CA GLY A 37 -14.85 17.44 -0.16
C GLY A 37 -13.89 17.43 -1.36
N ILE A 38 -12.85 18.25 -1.35
CA ILE A 38 -11.87 18.34 -2.45
C ILE A 38 -10.98 17.11 -2.42
N THR A 39 -10.81 16.48 -3.59
CA THR A 39 -9.87 15.39 -3.81
C THR A 39 -8.82 15.77 -4.84
N LYS A 40 -7.62 15.24 -4.68
CA LYS A 40 -6.53 15.35 -5.67
C LYS A 40 -5.82 14.02 -5.81
N ASP A 41 -5.56 13.63 -7.06
CA ASP A 41 -4.66 12.53 -7.38
C ASP A 41 -3.26 13.09 -7.55
N VAL A 42 -2.34 12.58 -6.74
CA VAL A 42 -0.97 13.09 -6.62
C VAL A 42 -0.02 12.04 -7.17
N GLU A 43 0.64 12.36 -8.28
CA GLU A 43 1.70 11.54 -8.82
C GLU A 43 3.01 11.86 -8.10
N MET A 44 3.68 10.83 -7.61
CA MET A 44 4.90 10.96 -6.83
C MET A 44 5.95 9.96 -7.30
N MET A 45 7.20 10.38 -7.28
CA MET A 45 8.34 9.47 -7.38
C MET A 45 8.71 8.94 -5.99
N VAL A 46 9.26 7.75 -5.93
CA VAL A 46 9.79 7.19 -4.67
C VAL A 46 10.87 8.13 -4.11
N GLY A 47 10.76 8.45 -2.83
CA GLY A 47 11.61 9.40 -2.12
C GLY A 47 11.12 10.85 -2.17
N GLU A 48 10.11 11.15 -2.99
CA GLU A 48 9.53 12.50 -3.09
C GLU A 48 8.58 12.78 -1.94
N THR A 49 8.59 14.03 -1.48
CA THR A 49 7.63 14.56 -0.51
C THR A 49 6.84 15.70 -1.16
N GLN A 50 5.53 15.62 -1.12
CA GLN A 50 4.65 16.69 -1.58
C GLN A 50 3.75 17.16 -0.47
N GLN A 51 3.47 18.47 -0.46
CA GLN A 51 2.58 19.09 0.51
C GLN A 51 1.22 19.36 -0.10
N HIS A 52 0.18 18.85 0.56
CA HIS A 52 -1.22 19.10 0.23
C HIS A 52 -1.99 19.44 1.49
N GLY A 53 -2.56 20.64 1.51
CA GLY A 53 -3.11 21.18 2.75
C GLY A 53 -2.03 21.28 3.83
N ARG A 54 -2.32 20.77 5.02
CA ARG A 54 -1.33 20.69 6.11
C ARG A 54 -0.49 19.40 6.08
N LEU A 55 -0.76 18.48 5.15
CA LEU A 55 -0.05 17.22 5.09
C LEU A 55 1.18 17.31 4.21
N ALA A 56 2.30 16.79 4.72
CA ALA A 56 3.48 16.44 3.92
C ALA A 56 3.48 14.94 3.71
N ILE A 57 3.31 14.52 2.47
CA ILE A 57 3.20 13.11 2.06
C ILE A 57 4.50 12.70 1.42
N THR A 58 5.15 11.66 1.96
CA THR A 58 6.34 11.05 1.39
C THR A 58 6.01 9.66 0.88
N LEU A 59 6.32 9.39 -0.39
CA LEU A 59 6.26 8.05 -0.95
C LEU A 59 7.61 7.37 -0.73
N ASP A 60 7.68 6.49 0.27
CA ASP A 60 8.92 5.81 0.62
C ASP A 60 9.24 4.65 -0.32
N ASP A 61 8.22 3.93 -0.76
CA ASP A 61 8.32 2.81 -1.70
C ASP A 61 6.96 2.56 -2.34
N CYS A 62 6.95 1.97 -3.53
CA CYS A 62 5.74 1.49 -4.18
C CYS A 62 6.06 0.18 -4.88
N ARG A 63 5.32 -0.87 -4.56
CA ARG A 63 5.52 -2.22 -5.09
C ARG A 63 4.26 -2.73 -5.75
N TYR A 64 4.42 -3.51 -6.78
CA TYR A 64 3.29 -4.09 -7.52
C TYR A 64 3.57 -5.56 -7.86
N PRO A 65 2.51 -6.38 -8.08
CA PRO A 65 2.67 -7.77 -8.48
C PRO A 65 3.31 -7.90 -9.86
N VAL A 66 4.37 -8.70 -9.96
CA VAL A 66 5.14 -8.86 -11.22
C VAL A 66 4.28 -9.45 -12.33
N ASN A 67 3.45 -10.44 -12.01
CA ASN A 67 2.66 -11.17 -13.00
C ASN A 67 1.39 -10.44 -13.43
N ASP A 68 0.93 -9.46 -12.66
CA ASP A 68 -0.24 -8.66 -12.96
C ASP A 68 -0.06 -7.25 -12.38
N PRO A 69 0.69 -6.38 -13.07
CA PRO A 69 1.09 -5.07 -12.54
C PRO A 69 -0.07 -4.15 -12.14
N ALA A 70 -1.21 -4.26 -12.83
CA ALA A 70 -2.37 -3.43 -12.57
C ALA A 70 -3.30 -3.98 -11.47
N SER A 71 -3.06 -5.19 -10.98
CA SER A 71 -3.98 -5.86 -10.04
C SER A 71 -3.96 -5.27 -8.64
N ASN A 72 -2.83 -4.71 -8.22
CA ASN A 72 -2.68 -4.15 -6.88
C ASN A 72 -1.48 -3.21 -6.79
N ALA A 73 -1.43 -2.44 -5.72
CA ALA A 73 -0.27 -1.62 -5.37
C ALA A 73 -0.08 -1.63 -3.85
N PHE A 74 1.18 -1.68 -3.44
CA PHE A 74 1.59 -1.62 -2.05
C PHE A 74 2.51 -0.41 -1.90
N ALA A 75 2.05 0.63 -1.21
CA ALA A 75 2.82 1.85 -1.02
C ALA A 75 3.21 2.02 0.44
N HIS A 76 4.48 2.26 0.70
CA HIS A 76 4.92 2.74 2.00
C HIS A 76 4.87 4.27 2.01
N LEU A 77 4.06 4.81 2.91
CA LEU A 77 3.87 6.24 3.06
C LEU A 77 4.30 6.70 4.44
N THR A 78 4.92 7.87 4.48
CA THR A 78 5.12 8.65 5.70
C THR A 78 4.38 9.95 5.53
N ILE A 79 3.43 10.22 6.42
CA ILE A 79 2.56 11.39 6.33
C ILE A 79 2.69 12.19 7.62
N ARG A 80 3.00 13.48 7.47
CA ARG A 80 3.13 14.42 8.59
C ARG A 80 2.09 15.52 8.46
N ASP A 81 1.53 15.92 9.59
CA ASP A 81 0.71 17.13 9.70
C ASP A 81 1.57 18.24 10.31
N SER A 82 1.51 19.44 9.73
CA SER A 82 2.27 20.60 10.23
C SER A 82 1.93 20.99 11.67
N LEU A 83 0.78 20.57 12.19
CA LEU A 83 0.34 20.85 13.56
C LEU A 83 0.74 19.77 14.57
N GLN A 84 1.41 18.69 14.13
CA GLN A 84 1.79 17.57 14.99
C GLN A 84 3.28 17.26 14.86
N GLU A 85 3.91 16.89 15.97
CA GLU A 85 5.34 16.54 15.99
C GLU A 85 5.61 15.14 15.42
N GLN A 86 4.70 14.19 15.68
CA GLN A 86 4.83 12.82 15.21
C GLN A 86 4.14 12.64 13.86
N PRO A 87 4.61 11.72 13.02
CA PRO A 87 3.87 11.36 11.81
C PRO A 87 2.44 10.92 12.14
N VAL A 88 1.48 11.37 11.33
CA VAL A 88 0.09 10.93 11.46
C VAL A 88 -0.14 9.55 10.85
N PHE A 89 0.77 9.13 9.98
CA PHE A 89 0.80 7.79 9.41
C PHE A 89 2.24 7.43 8.99
N MET A 90 2.62 6.19 9.22
CA MET A 90 3.84 5.61 8.69
C MET A 90 3.63 4.10 8.54
N GLY A 91 3.60 3.62 7.31
CA GLY A 91 3.38 2.21 7.05
C GLY A 91 3.00 1.91 5.60
N TRP A 92 2.64 0.67 5.37
CA TRP A 92 2.19 0.17 4.07
C TRP A 92 0.69 0.33 3.90
N MET A 93 0.29 0.84 2.75
CA MET A 93 -1.09 0.86 2.28
C MET A 93 -1.25 -0.08 1.09
N ILE A 94 -2.44 -0.69 0.99
CA ILE A 94 -2.77 -1.66 -0.06
C ILE A 94 -3.92 -1.09 -0.88
N ALA A 95 -3.72 -0.92 -2.20
CA ALA A 95 -4.70 -0.26 -3.07
C ALA A 95 -6.06 -0.96 -3.11
N THR A 96 -6.08 -2.30 -3.15
CA THR A 96 -7.32 -3.08 -3.18
C THR A 96 -8.00 -3.23 -1.83
N SER A 97 -7.33 -2.86 -0.75
CA SER A 97 -7.82 -3.03 0.63
C SER A 97 -7.45 -1.82 1.49
N PRO A 98 -7.93 -0.63 1.15
CA PRO A 98 -7.53 0.61 1.84
C PRO A 98 -7.91 0.62 3.33
N ALA A 99 -8.94 -0.11 3.72
CA ALA A 99 -9.37 -0.18 5.12
C ALA A 99 -8.45 -1.02 6.03
N LEU A 100 -7.58 -1.87 5.48
CA LEU A 100 -6.66 -2.70 6.28
C LEU A 100 -5.53 -1.88 6.90
N SER A 101 -5.12 -0.80 6.25
CA SER A 101 -4.09 0.10 6.74
C SER A 101 -4.46 1.51 6.31
N SER A 102 -5.21 2.20 7.14
CA SER A 102 -5.75 3.52 6.85
C SER A 102 -5.22 4.56 7.82
N MET A 103 -5.07 5.78 7.30
CA MET A 103 -4.74 6.93 8.13
C MET A 103 -5.97 7.34 8.97
N ASP A 104 -5.76 7.56 10.25
CA ASP A 104 -6.77 8.14 11.13
C ASP A 104 -6.47 9.63 11.33
N HIS A 105 -7.27 10.48 10.70
CA HIS A 105 -7.12 11.94 10.78
C HIS A 105 -8.49 12.61 10.72
N ALA A 106 -8.68 13.66 11.52
CA ALA A 106 -9.95 14.34 11.62
C ALA A 106 -10.37 15.05 10.33
N ARG A 107 -9.40 15.55 9.56
CA ARG A 107 -9.66 16.37 8.38
C ARG A 107 -9.31 15.73 7.06
N TYR A 108 -8.19 15.01 7.00
CA TYR A 108 -7.66 14.49 5.74
C TYR A 108 -7.73 12.98 5.66
N ASP A 109 -7.81 12.48 4.45
CA ASP A 109 -7.59 11.07 4.13
C ASP A 109 -6.61 10.96 2.96
N VAL A 110 -5.81 9.92 2.97
CA VAL A 110 -4.84 9.60 1.92
C VAL A 110 -4.82 8.09 1.71
N TRP A 111 -4.85 7.66 0.48
CA TRP A 111 -4.67 6.24 0.15
C TRP A 111 -4.00 6.08 -1.21
N VAL A 112 -3.34 4.94 -1.40
CA VAL A 112 -2.67 4.61 -2.65
C VAL A 112 -3.70 4.14 -3.69
N LEU A 113 -3.53 4.61 -4.92
CA LEU A 113 -4.34 4.15 -6.07
C LEU A 113 -3.60 3.09 -6.88
N ARG A 114 -2.36 3.35 -7.25
CA ARG A 114 -1.54 2.49 -8.10
C ARG A 114 -0.07 2.86 -8.00
N CYS A 115 0.80 1.91 -8.34
CA CYS A 115 2.18 2.19 -8.66
C CYS A 115 2.34 2.58 -10.12
N LYS A 116 3.42 3.28 -10.44
CA LYS A 116 3.82 3.54 -11.82
C LYS A 116 4.44 2.27 -12.39
N THR A 117 3.74 1.64 -13.32
CA THR A 117 4.14 0.36 -13.92
C THR A 117 4.52 0.52 -15.38
N PRO A 118 5.32 -0.40 -15.95
CA PRO A 118 5.66 -0.37 -17.37
C PRO A 118 4.44 -0.36 -18.29
N ALA A 119 3.35 -1.03 -17.91
CA ALA A 119 2.10 -1.07 -18.67
C ALA A 119 1.42 0.31 -18.74
N ALA A 120 1.59 1.18 -17.72
CA ALA A 120 1.03 2.53 -17.69
C ALA A 120 1.86 3.53 -18.53
N VAL A 121 3.07 3.17 -18.95
CA VAL A 121 4.01 4.02 -19.69
C VAL A 121 3.91 3.78 -21.19
N SER A 122 3.27 2.71 -21.64
CA SER A 122 3.19 2.30 -23.05
C SER A 122 2.06 2.95 -23.84
N GLU A 123 1.34 3.87 -23.27
CA GLU A 123 0.31 4.66 -23.95
C GLU A 123 0.78 6.06 -24.32
#